data_b33d188db41e8bf3cf2a25adc6331d9b
#
_entry.id   b33d188db41e8bf3cf2a25adc6331d9b
#
_cell.length_a   1.000
_cell.length_b   1.000
_cell.length_c   1.000
_cell.angle_alpha   90.00
_cell.angle_beta   90.00
_cell.angle_gamma   90.00
#
_symmetry.space_group_name_H-M   'P 1'
#
loop_
_entity.id
_entity.type
_entity.pdbx_description
1 polymer ?
#
loop_
_entity_poly.entity_id
_entity_poly.type
_entity_poly.pdbx_seq_one_letter_code
_entity_poly.pdbx_strand_id
1 'polypeptide(L)'
;MYERMLNKKVVPTDEEIMEHIGKKSIENIELIKKSLEKIHDTIFELRFPYGNKYGWGYRVAWVVKIGSKPKYLFDIFFEKGSINIMCRLKIQTEDEIEKYNKLSEEGKKYWENRYPCGGENSGWIKYRVINKNQLKDIGIFLNIKTKEEIKI
;
A
#
# COMPACT_ATOMS: atom_id res chain seq x y z
N MET A 1 -8.13 0.54 17.98
CA MET A 1 -8.42 -0.59 17.10
C MET A 1 -8.63 -0.13 15.67
N TYR A 2 -8.11 -0.87 14.72
CA TYR A 2 -8.01 -0.40 13.33
C TYR A 2 -9.16 -0.92 12.47
N GLU A 3 -10.33 -0.32 12.65
CA GLU A 3 -11.52 -0.68 11.87
C GLU A 3 -11.40 -0.20 10.43
N ARG A 4 -11.68 -1.09 9.49
CA ARG A 4 -11.78 -0.73 8.09
C ARG A 4 -13.10 -0.05 7.78
N MET A 5 -13.09 0.84 6.80
CA MET A 5 -14.32 1.37 6.22
C MET A 5 -14.96 0.28 5.37
N LEU A 6 -16.10 -0.23 5.81
CA LEU A 6 -16.83 -1.31 5.14
C LEU A 6 -18.30 -0.94 4.97
N ASN A 7 -18.62 -0.09 4.02
CA ASN A 7 -19.99 0.28 3.75
C ASN A 7 -20.40 -0.19 2.35
N LYS A 8 -21.43 -1.02 2.26
CA LYS A 8 -21.93 -1.59 1.00
C LYS A 8 -22.83 -0.66 0.21
N LYS A 9 -23.39 0.36 0.85
CA LYS A 9 -24.49 1.15 0.31
C LYS A 9 -24.11 2.57 -0.08
N VAL A 10 -23.13 3.15 0.57
CA VAL A 10 -22.79 4.57 0.40
C VAL A 10 -21.30 4.72 0.12
N VAL A 11 -20.97 5.39 -0.99
CA VAL A 11 -19.59 5.75 -1.30
C VAL A 11 -19.17 6.86 -0.35
N PRO A 12 -18.08 6.68 0.41
CA PRO A 12 -17.63 7.72 1.34
C PRO A 12 -17.07 8.93 0.58
N THR A 13 -17.22 10.10 1.18
CA THR A 13 -16.58 11.32 0.68
C THR A 13 -15.12 11.33 1.09
N ASP A 14 -14.30 12.15 0.43
CA ASP A 14 -12.91 12.33 0.81
C ASP A 14 -12.77 12.80 2.26
N GLU A 15 -13.67 13.69 2.69
CA GLU A 15 -13.71 14.19 4.07
C GLU A 15 -13.97 13.09 5.09
N GLU A 16 -14.91 12.19 4.79
CA GLU A 16 -15.20 11.04 5.65
C GLU A 16 -14.01 10.09 5.75
N ILE A 17 -13.32 9.86 4.61
CA ILE A 17 -12.12 9.05 4.57
C ILE A 17 -11.03 9.68 5.44
N MET A 18 -10.77 10.97 5.27
CA MET A 18 -9.75 11.71 6.02
C MET A 18 -10.02 11.71 7.52
N GLU A 19 -11.27 11.89 7.92
CA GLU A 19 -11.68 11.83 9.32
C GLU A 19 -11.44 10.43 9.90
N HIS A 20 -11.76 9.41 9.14
CA HIS A 20 -11.62 8.01 9.57
C HIS A 20 -10.14 7.62 9.79
N ILE A 21 -9.27 7.94 8.85
CA ILE A 21 -7.86 7.55 8.91
C ILE A 21 -7.02 8.47 9.81
N GLY A 22 -7.43 9.72 9.97
CA GLY A 22 -6.76 10.68 10.86
C GLY A 22 -5.63 11.46 10.20
N LYS A 23 -5.21 12.52 10.88
CA LYS A 23 -4.24 13.49 10.37
C LYS A 23 -2.88 12.88 10.02
N LYS A 24 -2.35 12.01 10.88
CA LYS A 24 -1.06 11.36 10.63
C LYS A 24 -1.09 10.50 9.36
N SER A 25 -2.19 9.79 9.15
CA SER A 25 -2.36 8.97 7.94
C SER A 25 -2.45 9.83 6.69
N ILE A 26 -3.14 10.96 6.76
CA ILE A 26 -3.20 11.92 5.65
C ILE A 26 -1.80 12.42 5.29
N GLU A 27 -1.00 12.80 6.29
CA GLU A 27 0.37 13.24 6.08
C GLU A 27 1.23 12.14 5.44
N ASN A 28 1.07 10.91 5.90
CA ASN A 28 1.79 9.76 5.34
C ASN A 28 1.41 9.51 3.87
N ILE A 29 0.13 9.61 3.54
CA ILE A 29 -0.34 9.47 2.16
C ILE A 29 0.24 10.57 1.27
N GLU A 30 0.27 11.82 1.76
CA GLU A 30 0.85 12.93 1.01
C GLU A 30 2.34 12.72 0.74
N LEU A 31 3.09 12.18 1.68
CA LEU A 31 4.50 11.86 1.48
C LEU A 31 4.70 10.78 0.43
N ILE A 32 3.88 9.74 0.46
CA ILE A 32 3.91 8.67 -0.55
C ILE A 32 3.59 9.26 -1.93
N LYS A 33 2.53 10.04 -2.02
CA LYS A 33 2.07 10.65 -3.26
C LYS A 33 3.14 11.56 -3.88
N LYS A 34 3.73 12.43 -3.09
CA LYS A 34 4.81 13.33 -3.55
C LYS A 34 6.01 12.55 -4.06
N SER A 35 6.38 11.48 -3.37
CA SER A 35 7.53 10.66 -3.77
C SER A 35 7.29 9.97 -5.11
N LEU A 36 6.09 9.47 -5.33
CA LEU A 36 5.71 8.84 -6.59
C LEU A 36 5.61 9.86 -7.74
N GLU A 37 5.04 11.03 -7.48
CA GLU A 37 4.85 12.08 -8.48
C GLU A 37 6.17 12.66 -9.00
N LYS A 38 7.26 12.53 -8.26
CA LYS A 38 8.60 12.93 -8.73
C LYS A 38 9.11 12.07 -9.89
N ILE A 39 8.60 10.85 -10.01
CA ILE A 39 9.11 9.88 -10.98
C ILE A 39 8.06 9.55 -12.04
N HIS A 40 6.78 9.52 -11.65
CA HIS A 40 5.68 9.08 -12.50
C HIS A 40 4.43 9.93 -12.35
N ASP A 41 3.64 9.95 -13.42
CA ASP A 41 2.23 10.35 -13.31
C ASP A 41 1.56 9.35 -12.35
N THR A 42 0.86 9.85 -11.35
CA THR A 42 0.29 9.02 -10.30
C THR A 42 -1.21 9.28 -10.17
N ILE A 43 -1.98 8.21 -10.12
CA ILE A 43 -3.44 8.27 -9.98
C ILE A 43 -3.84 7.51 -8.71
N PHE A 44 -4.65 8.17 -7.88
CA PHE A 44 -5.31 7.56 -6.72
C PHE A 44 -6.78 7.41 -7.06
N GLU A 45 -7.21 6.18 -7.33
CA GLU A 45 -8.58 5.88 -7.76
C GLU A 45 -9.35 5.20 -6.62
N LEU A 46 -10.48 5.77 -6.23
CA LEU A 46 -11.32 5.17 -5.21
C LEU A 46 -12.06 3.96 -5.77
N ARG A 47 -11.93 2.82 -5.10
CA ARG A 47 -12.65 1.59 -5.39
C ARG A 47 -13.70 1.32 -4.34
N PHE A 48 -14.94 1.11 -4.80
CA PHE A 48 -16.09 0.85 -3.94
C PHE A 48 -17.17 0.08 -4.71
N PRO A 49 -17.62 -1.07 -4.23
CA PRO A 49 -16.97 -1.94 -3.22
C PRO A 49 -15.74 -2.64 -3.79
N TYR A 50 -14.77 -2.93 -2.94
CA TYR A 50 -13.51 -3.53 -3.37
C TYR A 50 -13.33 -4.95 -2.82
N GLY A 51 -12.81 -5.85 -3.65
CA GLY A 51 -12.38 -7.19 -3.22
C GLY A 51 -13.48 -8.24 -3.08
N ASN A 52 -14.72 -7.90 -3.43
CA ASN A 52 -15.86 -8.83 -3.27
C ASN A 52 -15.71 -10.11 -4.09
N LYS A 53 -15.16 -10.00 -5.30
CA LYS A 53 -15.00 -11.13 -6.22
C LYS A 53 -14.21 -12.30 -5.63
N TYR A 54 -13.28 -11.99 -4.74
CA TYR A 54 -12.39 -13.00 -4.14
C TYR A 54 -12.76 -13.36 -2.70
N GLY A 55 -13.98 -13.05 -2.27
CA GLY A 55 -14.43 -13.35 -0.91
C GLY A 55 -13.82 -12.45 0.16
N TRP A 56 -13.13 -11.39 -0.22
CA TRP A 56 -12.53 -10.45 0.72
C TRP A 56 -13.54 -9.48 1.34
N GLY A 57 -14.78 -9.59 0.90
CA GLY A 57 -15.86 -8.70 1.31
C GLY A 57 -15.80 -7.33 0.65
N TYR A 58 -16.74 -6.49 1.03
CA TYR A 58 -16.77 -5.11 0.54
C TYR A 58 -15.75 -4.28 1.30
N ARG A 59 -14.92 -3.56 0.56
CA ARG A 59 -13.85 -2.74 1.13
C ARG A 59 -13.73 -1.45 0.35
N VAL A 60 -13.42 -0.39 1.07
CA VAL A 60 -13.12 0.90 0.45
C VAL A 60 -11.59 1.06 0.45
N ALA A 61 -11.06 1.40 -0.71
CA ALA A 61 -9.62 1.56 -0.87
C ALA A 61 -9.30 2.57 -1.96
N TRP A 62 -8.15 3.20 -1.87
CA TRP A 62 -7.54 3.84 -3.03
C TRP A 62 -6.65 2.84 -3.73
N VAL A 63 -6.88 2.66 -5.02
CA VAL A 63 -5.99 1.91 -5.91
C VAL A 63 -5.01 2.90 -6.51
N VAL A 64 -3.72 2.70 -6.27
CA VAL A 64 -2.66 3.58 -6.77
C VAL A 64 -2.11 3.02 -8.06
N LYS A 65 -2.10 3.84 -9.10
CA LYS A 65 -1.58 3.50 -10.42
C LYS A 65 -0.54 4.53 -10.85
N ILE A 66 0.47 4.07 -11.56
CA ILE A 66 1.57 4.94 -12.04
C ILE A 66 1.82 4.76 -13.53
N GLY A 67 2.41 5.78 -14.14
CA GLY A 67 2.87 5.80 -15.53
C GLY A 67 1.89 6.44 -16.50
N SER A 68 2.36 6.70 -17.73
CA SER A 68 1.56 7.29 -18.80
C SER A 68 0.42 6.37 -19.26
N LYS A 69 0.65 5.05 -19.19
CA LYS A 69 -0.37 4.03 -19.28
C LYS A 69 -0.57 3.50 -17.86
N PRO A 70 -1.58 3.96 -17.12
CA PRO A 70 -1.69 3.66 -15.70
C PRO A 70 -1.62 2.17 -15.39
N LYS A 71 -0.62 1.76 -14.61
CA LYS A 71 -0.44 0.40 -14.14
C LYS A 71 -0.64 0.35 -12.64
N TYR A 72 -1.34 -0.67 -12.19
CA TYR A 72 -1.55 -0.94 -10.77
C TYR A 72 -0.22 -1.07 -10.04
N LEU A 73 -0.12 -0.39 -8.90
CA LEU A 73 1.05 -0.46 -8.03
C LEU A 73 0.72 -1.07 -6.67
N PHE A 74 -0.21 -0.50 -5.95
CA PHE A 74 -0.66 -1.01 -4.65
C PHE A 74 -2.03 -0.45 -4.26
N ASP A 75 -2.60 -0.98 -3.18
CA ASP A 75 -3.84 -0.49 -2.59
C ASP A 75 -3.56 0.17 -1.24
N ILE A 76 -4.36 1.19 -0.93
CA ILE A 76 -4.40 1.81 0.39
C ILE A 76 -5.77 1.56 0.98
N PHE A 77 -5.86 0.68 1.98
CA PHE A 77 -7.10 0.44 2.72
C PHE A 77 -7.19 1.42 3.89
N PHE A 78 -8.40 1.94 4.10
CA PHE A 78 -8.66 2.91 5.15
C PHE A 78 -9.04 2.19 6.44
N GLU A 79 -8.24 2.41 7.47
CA GLU A 79 -8.48 1.88 8.80
C GLU A 79 -8.64 3.04 9.78
N LYS A 80 -9.40 2.82 10.85
CA LYS A 80 -9.61 3.88 11.84
C LYS A 80 -8.28 4.25 12.49
N GLY A 81 -7.81 5.47 12.22
CA GLY A 81 -6.54 5.97 12.75
C GLY A 81 -5.30 5.44 12.05
N SER A 82 -5.44 4.73 10.93
CA SER A 82 -4.29 4.22 10.18
C SER A 82 -4.65 3.91 8.73
N ILE A 83 -3.64 3.56 7.94
CA ILE A 83 -3.82 3.01 6.61
C ILE A 83 -3.12 1.66 6.52
N ASN A 84 -3.61 0.80 5.63
CA ASN A 84 -2.98 -0.48 5.37
C ASN A 84 -2.60 -0.54 3.89
N ILE A 85 -1.32 -0.66 3.61
CA ILE A 85 -0.82 -0.73 2.24
C ILE A 85 -0.71 -2.19 1.84
N MET A 86 -1.44 -2.55 0.79
CA MET A 86 -1.47 -3.90 0.26
C MET A 86 -0.77 -3.92 -1.09
N CYS A 87 0.32 -4.68 -1.19
CA CYS A 87 1.17 -4.70 -2.36
C CYS A 87 1.60 -6.13 -2.67
N ARG A 88 1.54 -6.50 -3.94
CA ARG A 88 2.04 -7.79 -4.41
C ARG A 88 3.48 -7.65 -4.88
N LEU A 89 4.34 -8.52 -4.37
CA LEU A 89 5.77 -8.49 -4.63
C LEU A 89 6.33 -9.86 -4.93
N LYS A 90 7.52 -9.84 -5.53
CA LYS A 90 8.35 -11.01 -5.71
C LYS A 90 9.77 -10.64 -5.31
N ILE A 91 10.39 -11.43 -4.44
CA ILE A 91 11.76 -11.21 -3.96
C ILE A 91 12.56 -12.48 -4.19
N GLN A 92 13.38 -12.51 -5.24
CA GLN A 92 14.20 -13.68 -5.54
C GLN A 92 15.56 -13.38 -6.17
N THR A 93 15.73 -12.24 -6.82
CA THR A 93 17.03 -11.86 -7.41
C THR A 93 17.98 -11.35 -6.33
N GLU A 94 19.28 -11.38 -6.60
CA GLU A 94 20.28 -10.84 -5.67
C GLU A 94 20.02 -9.38 -5.32
N ASP A 95 19.65 -8.57 -6.32
CA ASP A 95 19.32 -7.16 -6.12
C ASP A 95 18.11 -6.98 -5.22
N GLU A 96 17.07 -7.77 -5.44
CA GLU A 96 15.85 -7.73 -4.63
C GLU A 96 16.13 -8.17 -3.18
N ILE A 97 16.93 -9.20 -3.00
CA ILE A 97 17.34 -9.69 -1.68
C ILE A 97 18.19 -8.64 -0.95
N GLU A 98 19.09 -7.97 -1.65
CA GLU A 98 19.86 -6.88 -1.08
C GLU A 98 18.98 -5.75 -0.56
N LYS A 99 17.99 -5.37 -1.33
CA LYS A 99 17.00 -4.37 -0.90
C LYS A 99 16.18 -4.85 0.28
N TYR A 100 15.74 -6.10 0.26
CA TYR A 100 15.02 -6.73 1.37
C TYR A 100 15.81 -6.65 2.68
N ASN A 101 17.12 -6.86 2.61
CA ASN A 101 17.98 -6.82 3.80
C ASN A 101 18.05 -5.42 4.45
N LYS A 102 17.66 -4.38 3.73
CA LYS A 102 17.62 -3.01 4.24
C LYS A 102 16.29 -2.68 4.97
N LEU A 103 15.31 -3.57 4.90
CA LEU A 103 14.06 -3.39 5.64
C LEU A 103 14.29 -3.41 7.14
N SER A 104 13.41 -2.75 7.88
CA SER A 104 13.34 -2.91 9.33
C SER A 104 12.91 -4.34 9.68
N GLU A 105 13.07 -4.73 10.94
CA GLU A 105 12.59 -6.03 11.41
C GLU A 105 11.07 -6.17 11.21
N GLU A 106 10.33 -5.09 11.40
CA GLU A 106 8.90 -5.05 11.13
C GLU A 106 8.61 -5.32 9.66
N GLY A 107 9.31 -4.64 8.75
CA GLY A 107 9.15 -4.83 7.31
C GLY A 107 9.44 -6.26 6.88
N LYS A 108 10.48 -6.86 7.43
CA LYS A 108 10.82 -8.26 7.16
C LYS A 108 9.71 -9.21 7.62
N LYS A 109 9.12 -8.94 8.78
CA LYS A 109 7.99 -9.75 9.28
C LYS A 109 6.78 -9.66 8.37
N TYR A 110 6.46 -8.47 7.85
CA TYR A 110 5.37 -8.34 6.88
C TYR A 110 5.60 -9.19 5.64
N TRP A 111 6.84 -9.24 5.15
CA TRP A 111 7.17 -10.11 4.02
C TRP A 111 7.08 -11.59 4.37
N GLU A 112 7.59 -12.00 5.51
CA GLU A 112 7.53 -13.40 5.98
C GLU A 112 6.08 -13.86 6.17
N ASN A 113 5.18 -12.97 6.61
CA ASN A 113 3.78 -13.26 6.84
C ASN A 113 2.88 -12.94 5.64
N ARG A 114 3.46 -12.75 4.47
CA ARG A 114 2.71 -12.43 3.26
C ARG A 114 1.67 -13.50 2.92
N TYR A 115 0.62 -13.09 2.24
CA TYR A 115 -0.32 -14.03 1.62
C TYR A 115 0.34 -14.59 0.36
N PRO A 116 0.67 -15.89 0.32
CA PRO A 116 1.37 -16.47 -0.84
C PRO A 116 0.53 -16.39 -2.11
N CYS A 117 1.15 -15.93 -3.19
CA CYS A 117 0.47 -15.81 -4.48
C CYS A 117 1.51 -15.71 -5.60
N GLY A 118 1.42 -16.60 -6.59
CA GLY A 118 2.28 -16.54 -7.76
C GLY A 118 3.64 -17.20 -7.59
N GLY A 119 3.79 -18.11 -6.65
CA GLY A 119 5.01 -18.86 -6.42
C GLY A 119 5.60 -18.69 -5.05
N GLU A 120 6.68 -19.42 -4.78
CA GLU A 120 7.32 -19.51 -3.46
C GLU A 120 7.85 -18.16 -2.94
N ASN A 121 8.44 -17.36 -3.83
CA ASN A 121 9.05 -16.09 -3.48
C ASN A 121 8.17 -14.88 -3.80
N SER A 122 6.86 -15.08 -3.84
CA SER A 122 5.89 -14.07 -4.25
C SER A 122 4.72 -14.02 -3.27
N GLY A 123 4.05 -12.90 -3.20
CA GLY A 123 2.86 -12.76 -2.38
C GLY A 123 2.47 -11.32 -2.11
N TRP A 124 1.41 -11.18 -1.32
CA TRP A 124 0.86 -9.89 -0.92
C TRP A 124 1.27 -9.54 0.50
N ILE A 125 1.89 -8.37 0.66
CA ILE A 125 2.09 -7.79 1.99
C ILE A 125 0.87 -6.95 2.37
N LYS A 126 0.62 -6.83 3.67
CA LYS A 126 -0.44 -6.01 4.24
C LYS A 126 0.19 -5.17 5.35
N TYR A 127 0.77 -4.05 4.96
CA TYR A 127 1.57 -3.23 5.85
C TYR A 127 0.73 -2.11 6.46
N ARG A 128 0.49 -2.19 7.78
CA ARG A 128 -0.20 -1.11 8.51
C ARG A 128 0.75 0.01 8.82
N VAL A 129 0.45 1.20 8.31
CA VAL A 129 1.25 2.40 8.53
C VAL A 129 0.58 3.28 9.57
N ILE A 130 1.23 3.45 10.71
CA ILE A 130 0.77 4.27 11.83
C ILE A 130 1.62 5.53 11.96
N ASN A 131 2.91 5.42 11.71
CA ASN A 131 3.85 6.53 11.85
C ASN A 131 4.77 6.68 10.65
N LYS A 132 5.36 7.86 10.55
CA LYS A 132 6.22 8.25 9.43
C LYS A 132 7.44 7.35 9.23
N ASN A 133 8.00 6.80 10.30
CA ASN A 133 9.21 5.96 10.21
C ASN A 133 8.99 4.70 9.38
N GLN A 134 7.77 4.20 9.33
CA GLN A 134 7.41 3.00 8.57
C GLN A 134 7.44 3.24 7.06
N LEU A 135 7.39 4.50 6.61
CA LEU A 135 7.40 4.82 5.19
C LEU A 135 8.71 4.45 4.50
N LYS A 136 9.80 4.36 5.25
CA LYS A 136 11.08 3.89 4.71
C LYS A 136 10.95 2.47 4.17
N ASP A 137 10.28 1.59 4.91
CA ASP A 137 10.00 0.23 4.44
C ASP A 137 9.12 0.21 3.20
N ILE A 138 8.10 1.07 3.18
CA ILE A 138 7.23 1.20 2.01
C ILE A 138 8.03 1.60 0.77
N GLY A 139 8.93 2.56 0.91
CA GLY A 139 9.84 2.96 -0.17
C GLY A 139 10.69 1.80 -0.67
N ILE A 140 11.22 0.99 0.23
CA ILE A 140 12.02 -0.20 -0.13
C ILE A 140 11.17 -1.22 -0.89
N PHE A 141 9.98 -1.53 -0.41
CA PHE A 141 9.08 -2.45 -1.11
C PHE A 141 8.71 -1.95 -2.50
N LEU A 142 8.45 -0.65 -2.66
CA LEU A 142 8.16 -0.07 -3.96
C LEU A 142 9.37 -0.09 -4.89
N ASN A 143 10.58 0.10 -4.36
CA ASN A 143 11.81 -0.04 -5.13
C ASN A 143 11.99 -1.47 -5.66
N ILE A 144 11.70 -2.46 -4.83
CA ILE A 144 11.75 -3.87 -5.24
C ILE A 144 10.74 -4.11 -6.38
N LYS A 145 9.52 -3.62 -6.24
CA LYS A 145 8.46 -3.84 -7.22
C LYS A 145 8.69 -3.12 -8.53
N THR A 146 9.09 -1.86 -8.48
CA THR A 146 9.24 -1.01 -9.68
C THR A 146 10.63 -1.06 -10.26
N LYS A 147 11.63 -1.48 -9.50
CA LYS A 147 13.06 -1.44 -9.82
C LYS A 147 13.59 0.00 -9.97
N GLU A 148 12.85 0.96 -9.43
CA GLU A 148 13.21 2.37 -9.43
C GLU A 148 13.45 2.85 -8.01
N GLU A 149 14.33 3.83 -7.83
CA GLU A 149 14.63 4.38 -6.52
C GLU A 149 13.54 5.35 -6.08
N ILE A 150 12.68 4.90 -5.17
CA ILE A 150 11.62 5.71 -4.58
C ILE A 150 12.00 6.01 -3.13
N LYS A 151 12.25 7.27 -2.84
CA LYS A 151 12.58 7.75 -1.48
C LYS A 151 11.38 8.43 -0.85
N ILE A 152 10.96 7.90 0.27
CA ILE A 152 9.85 8.49 1.02
C ILE A 152 10.35 9.03 2.37
#